data_d361ed8aa0b01923fed1643839495377
#
_entry.id   d361ed8aa0b01923fed1643839495377
#
_cell.length_a   1.000
_cell.length_b   1.000
_cell.length_c   1.000
_cell.angle_alpha   90.00
_cell.angle_beta   90.00
_cell.angle_gamma   90.00
#
_symmetry.space_group_name_H-M   'P 1'
#
loop_
_entity.id
_entity.type
_entity.pdbx_description
1 polymer ?
#
loop_
_entity_poly.entity_id
_entity_poly.type
_entity_poly.pdbx_seq_one_letter_code
_entity_poly.pdbx_strand_id
1 'polypeptide(L)'
;MKVLQWCRANAMPVIAVLAAAVTAVFVPPDSAYLGYYDVKTLSCLFCILAVVCALRGAGLFPLLAQRLVRAFHTARSAVTALVVVTLIGSMLLTNDTALLTFLPLSWFVLKGTGQTKHTALTFILQNCAANLGGMLTPFSNPQNLYLFNHYTIPNGEFLTIMLPPFLLSTALILACCLLIPRETLTVPAQETPVDKRRCIVYGVLFCTAAAMVLRGIPYWLGLAAITAALLVLDRRALLGVDWGLLVTFAAFFTFSGNMARIEPVRTLFRQLLAHGAMPVAALTSQVISNVPAAILLSQFTDDYPALLVGVNIGGAGTLVASLASLITFREYTKHVKGQTGRFLALFSAVSFGFLAVLLAAMTFWMQ
;
A
#
# COMPACT_ATOMS: atom_id res chain seq x y z
N MET A 1 29.82 -3.10 10.21
CA MET A 1 29.07 -3.84 9.19
C MET A 1 27.60 -4.11 9.59
N LYS A 2 27.28 -4.61 10.78
CA LYS A 2 25.89 -4.92 11.19
C LYS A 2 24.93 -3.72 11.20
N VAL A 3 25.38 -2.55 11.69
CA VAL A 3 24.55 -1.32 11.72
C VAL A 3 24.19 -0.84 10.31
N LEU A 4 25.14 -0.83 9.39
CA LEU A 4 24.89 -0.40 8.01
C LEU A 4 23.92 -1.35 7.25
N GLN A 5 24.02 -2.65 7.53
CA GLN A 5 23.07 -3.63 6.97
C GLN A 5 21.67 -3.46 7.58
N TRP A 6 21.57 -3.18 8.87
CA TRP A 6 20.31 -2.89 9.54
C TRP A 6 19.67 -1.60 9.00
N CYS A 7 20.44 -0.51 8.87
CA CYS A 7 19.96 0.75 8.28
C CYS A 7 19.48 0.56 6.83
N ARG A 8 20.19 -0.26 6.02
CA ARG A 8 19.73 -0.56 4.64
C ARG A 8 18.44 -1.38 4.61
N ALA A 9 18.26 -2.30 5.56
CA ALA A 9 17.03 -3.08 5.68
C ALA A 9 15.85 -2.22 6.14
N ASN A 10 16.11 -1.19 6.98
CA ASN A 10 15.12 -0.27 7.57
C ASN A 10 15.31 1.18 7.06
N ALA A 11 15.56 1.35 5.76
CA ALA A 11 15.88 2.66 5.21
C ALA A 11 14.79 3.71 5.42
N MET A 12 13.51 3.34 5.24
CA MET A 12 12.38 4.29 5.39
C MET A 12 12.23 4.81 6.82
N PRO A 13 12.17 3.98 7.87
CA PRO A 13 12.15 4.47 9.26
C PRO A 13 13.36 5.35 9.60
N VAL A 14 14.57 4.97 9.14
CA VAL A 14 15.79 5.74 9.41
C VAL A 14 15.72 7.12 8.75
N ILE A 15 15.34 7.20 7.48
CA ILE A 15 15.18 8.47 6.75
C ILE A 15 14.11 9.34 7.42
N ALA A 16 12.98 8.76 7.82
CA ALA A 16 11.90 9.47 8.48
C ALA A 16 12.34 10.08 9.81
N VAL A 17 13.04 9.30 10.65
CA VAL A 17 13.56 9.76 11.93
C VAL A 17 14.61 10.85 11.75
N LEU A 18 15.52 10.70 10.78
CA LEU A 18 16.50 11.75 10.45
C LEU A 18 15.84 13.03 9.96
N ALA A 19 14.83 12.95 9.09
CA ALA A 19 14.08 14.11 8.63
C ALA A 19 13.36 14.81 9.80
N ALA A 20 12.73 14.07 10.69
CA ALA A 20 12.12 14.61 11.90
C ALA A 20 13.16 15.30 12.82
N ALA A 21 14.30 14.67 13.01
CA ALA A 21 15.39 15.22 13.83
C ALA A 21 15.96 16.52 13.22
N VAL A 22 16.16 16.57 11.90
CA VAL A 22 16.62 17.77 11.21
C VAL A 22 15.62 18.92 11.38
N THR A 23 14.31 18.65 11.22
CA THR A 23 13.29 19.70 11.39
C THR A 23 13.15 20.16 12.84
N ALA A 24 13.46 19.30 13.83
CA ALA A 24 13.46 19.67 15.25
C ALA A 24 14.55 20.67 15.62
N VAL A 25 15.59 20.82 14.78
CA VAL A 25 16.60 21.88 14.95
C VAL A 25 16.01 23.27 14.64
N PHE A 26 15.11 23.35 13.64
CA PHE A 26 14.43 24.59 13.24
C PHE A 26 13.20 24.89 14.10
N VAL A 27 12.53 23.86 14.57
CA VAL A 27 11.37 23.94 15.45
C VAL A 27 11.65 23.10 16.69
N PRO A 28 12.23 23.68 17.75
CA PRO A 28 12.56 22.94 18.97
C PRO A 28 11.34 22.28 19.60
N PRO A 29 11.51 21.09 20.23
CA PRO A 29 10.41 20.38 20.88
C PRO A 29 9.72 21.22 21.95
N ASP A 30 8.39 21.33 21.85
CA ASP A 30 7.51 22.01 22.79
C ASP A 30 6.22 21.21 23.00
N SER A 31 5.27 21.76 23.79
CA SER A 31 4.01 21.08 24.08
C SER A 31 3.14 20.84 22.82
N ALA A 32 3.33 21.60 21.74
CA ALA A 32 2.59 21.41 20.49
C ALA A 32 2.95 20.09 19.78
N TYR A 33 4.14 19.53 20.06
CA TYR A 33 4.54 18.23 19.50
C TYR A 33 3.57 17.10 19.86
N LEU A 34 2.94 17.15 21.04
CA LEU A 34 1.95 16.14 21.45
C LEU A 34 0.72 16.16 20.52
N GLY A 35 0.38 17.33 19.96
CA GLY A 35 -0.72 17.50 19.02
C GLY A 35 -0.43 17.01 17.59
N TYR A 36 0.82 16.69 17.25
CA TYR A 36 1.16 16.19 15.93
C TYR A 36 0.70 14.74 15.70
N TYR A 37 0.61 13.95 16.79
CA TYR A 37 0.37 12.52 16.70
C TYR A 37 -1.11 12.19 16.60
N ASP A 38 -1.53 11.64 15.49
CA ASP A 38 -2.85 11.02 15.35
C ASP A 38 -2.83 9.60 15.96
N VAL A 39 -3.10 9.55 17.27
CA VAL A 39 -3.13 8.30 18.05
C VAL A 39 -4.20 7.34 17.51
N LYS A 40 -5.33 7.85 17.01
CA LYS A 40 -6.38 7.04 16.40
C LYS A 40 -5.86 6.32 15.15
N THR A 41 -5.20 7.05 14.24
CA THR A 41 -4.59 6.46 13.04
C THR A 41 -3.54 5.43 13.39
N LEU A 42 -2.63 5.72 14.34
CA LEU A 42 -1.60 4.75 14.77
C LEU A 42 -2.22 3.48 15.37
N SER A 43 -3.27 3.62 16.19
CA SER A 43 -3.98 2.48 16.79
C SER A 43 -4.69 1.64 15.73
N CYS A 44 -5.38 2.27 14.79
CA CYS A 44 -6.05 1.60 13.68
C CYS A 44 -5.02 0.87 12.79
N LEU A 45 -3.92 1.53 12.45
CA LEU A 45 -2.85 0.96 11.64
C LEU A 45 -2.22 -0.26 12.33
N PHE A 46 -1.90 -0.15 13.62
CA PHE A 46 -1.39 -1.27 14.41
C PHE A 46 -2.35 -2.47 14.39
N CYS A 47 -3.65 -2.26 14.64
CA CYS A 47 -4.64 -3.32 14.67
C CYS A 47 -4.77 -4.02 13.31
N ILE A 48 -4.85 -3.27 12.22
CA ILE A 48 -4.91 -3.83 10.86
C ILE A 48 -3.65 -4.65 10.57
N LEU A 49 -2.46 -4.11 10.82
CA LEU A 49 -1.19 -4.79 10.58
C LEU A 49 -1.06 -6.09 11.39
N ALA A 50 -1.46 -6.08 12.67
CA ALA A 50 -1.40 -7.23 13.54
C ALA A 50 -2.34 -8.36 13.08
N VAL A 51 -3.59 -8.02 12.75
CA VAL A 51 -4.58 -9.00 12.28
C VAL A 51 -4.22 -9.53 10.90
N VAL A 52 -3.74 -8.68 10.00
CA VAL A 52 -3.26 -9.09 8.66
C VAL A 52 -2.06 -10.03 8.77
N CYS A 53 -1.14 -9.77 9.72
CA CYS A 53 -0.02 -10.67 10.02
C CYS A 53 -0.51 -12.06 10.46
N ALA A 54 -1.52 -12.12 11.35
CA ALA A 54 -2.14 -13.36 11.80
C ALA A 54 -2.84 -14.13 10.64
N LEU A 55 -3.62 -13.43 9.81
CA LEU A 55 -4.29 -14.00 8.65
C LEU A 55 -3.31 -14.57 7.63
N ARG A 56 -2.20 -13.86 7.38
CA ARG A 56 -1.13 -14.35 6.49
C ARG A 56 -0.55 -15.67 7.01
N GLY A 57 -0.33 -15.78 8.33
CA GLY A 57 0.16 -16.99 8.97
C GLY A 57 -0.79 -18.18 8.89
N ALA A 58 -2.10 -17.95 8.72
CA ALA A 58 -3.11 -19.01 8.58
C ALA A 58 -3.17 -19.67 7.19
N GLY A 59 -2.44 -19.16 6.18
CA GLY A 59 -2.32 -19.77 4.85
C GLY A 59 -3.55 -19.61 3.94
N LEU A 60 -4.52 -18.77 4.31
CA LEU A 60 -5.78 -18.59 3.55
C LEU A 60 -5.52 -18.05 2.14
N PHE A 61 -4.71 -17.00 2.01
CA PHE A 61 -4.50 -16.31 0.74
C PHE A 61 -3.74 -17.14 -0.30
N PRO A 62 -2.65 -17.84 0.05
CA PRO A 62 -2.01 -18.80 -0.86
C PRO A 62 -2.97 -19.88 -1.35
N LEU A 63 -3.83 -20.43 -0.49
CA LEU A 63 -4.81 -21.44 -0.89
C LEU A 63 -5.81 -20.89 -1.91
N LEU A 64 -6.41 -19.72 -1.63
CA LEU A 64 -7.37 -19.08 -2.54
C LEU A 64 -6.77 -18.83 -3.92
N ALA A 65 -5.56 -18.28 -3.94
CA ALA A 65 -4.87 -17.98 -5.19
C ALA A 65 -4.49 -19.26 -5.96
N GLN A 66 -4.04 -20.31 -5.29
CA GLN A 66 -3.75 -21.60 -5.93
C GLN A 66 -5.01 -22.24 -6.54
N ARG A 67 -6.13 -22.24 -5.81
CA ARG A 67 -7.40 -22.74 -6.36
C ARG A 67 -7.85 -21.96 -7.57
N LEU A 68 -7.71 -20.63 -7.52
CA LEU A 68 -8.08 -19.77 -8.63
C LEU A 68 -7.23 -20.07 -9.87
N VAL A 69 -5.90 -20.16 -9.71
CA VAL A 69 -4.97 -20.41 -10.85
C VAL A 69 -5.20 -21.79 -11.47
N ARG A 70 -5.55 -22.81 -10.69
CA ARG A 70 -5.88 -24.15 -11.20
C ARG A 70 -7.12 -24.18 -12.12
N ALA A 71 -8.03 -23.24 -11.97
CA ALA A 71 -9.21 -23.13 -12.83
C ALA A 71 -8.90 -22.61 -14.24
N PHE A 72 -7.65 -22.15 -14.48
CA PHE A 72 -7.26 -21.50 -15.72
C PHE A 72 -6.24 -22.33 -16.52
N HIS A 73 -6.46 -22.43 -17.83
CA HIS A 73 -5.68 -23.32 -18.71
C HIS A 73 -4.78 -22.57 -19.69
N THR A 74 -4.72 -21.22 -19.61
CA THR A 74 -3.86 -20.41 -20.48
C THR A 74 -2.99 -19.43 -19.68
N ALA A 75 -1.84 -19.05 -20.24
CA ALA A 75 -0.94 -18.07 -19.62
C ALA A 75 -1.65 -16.75 -19.30
N ARG A 76 -2.45 -16.24 -20.27
CA ARG A 76 -3.25 -15.03 -20.08
C ARG A 76 -4.19 -15.14 -18.89
N SER A 77 -5.02 -16.19 -18.85
CA SER A 77 -6.01 -16.36 -17.80
C SER A 77 -5.37 -16.58 -16.42
N ALA A 78 -4.27 -17.31 -16.35
CA ALA A 78 -3.52 -17.52 -15.11
C ALA A 78 -2.89 -16.20 -14.60
N VAL A 79 -2.26 -15.42 -15.47
CA VAL A 79 -1.72 -14.10 -15.09
C VAL A 79 -2.84 -13.15 -14.67
N THR A 80 -3.93 -13.08 -15.46
CA THR A 80 -5.10 -12.26 -15.08
C THR A 80 -5.64 -12.67 -13.70
N ALA A 81 -5.75 -13.96 -13.41
CA ALA A 81 -6.19 -14.46 -12.11
C ALA A 81 -5.24 -14.03 -10.97
N LEU A 82 -3.92 -14.12 -11.18
CA LEU A 82 -2.91 -13.69 -10.21
C LEU A 82 -3.00 -12.17 -9.94
N VAL A 83 -3.20 -11.38 -10.99
CA VAL A 83 -3.36 -9.93 -10.90
C VAL A 83 -4.67 -9.57 -10.19
N VAL A 84 -5.79 -10.20 -10.55
CA VAL A 84 -7.12 -9.97 -9.92
C VAL A 84 -7.11 -10.39 -8.46
N VAL A 85 -6.49 -11.52 -8.11
CA VAL A 85 -6.36 -11.94 -6.71
C VAL A 85 -5.50 -10.94 -5.91
N THR A 86 -4.48 -10.36 -6.54
CA THR A 86 -3.67 -9.31 -5.90
C THR A 86 -4.50 -8.04 -5.70
N LEU A 87 -5.31 -7.65 -6.69
CA LEU A 87 -6.20 -6.50 -6.62
C LEU A 87 -7.24 -6.66 -5.49
N ILE A 88 -7.95 -7.78 -5.46
CA ILE A 88 -8.94 -8.06 -4.40
C ILE A 88 -8.24 -8.24 -3.04
N GLY A 89 -7.11 -8.94 -3.03
CA GLY A 89 -6.31 -9.14 -1.83
C GLY A 89 -5.82 -7.84 -1.23
N SER A 90 -5.44 -6.87 -2.05
CA SER A 90 -5.01 -5.55 -1.58
C SER A 90 -6.12 -4.69 -0.97
N MET A 91 -7.39 -4.98 -1.27
CA MET A 91 -8.52 -4.33 -0.60
C MET A 91 -8.73 -4.83 0.84
N LEU A 92 -8.26 -6.05 1.12
CA LEU A 92 -8.44 -6.72 2.42
C LEU A 92 -7.15 -6.72 3.24
N LEU A 93 -6.01 -6.79 2.56
CA LEU A 93 -4.67 -6.71 3.15
C LEU A 93 -4.10 -5.31 2.91
N THR A 94 -2.97 -5.00 3.55
CA THR A 94 -2.19 -3.86 3.07
C THR A 94 -1.56 -4.20 1.70
N ASN A 95 -1.38 -3.17 0.84
CA ASN A 95 -0.75 -3.33 -0.47
C ASN A 95 0.58 -4.11 -0.41
N ASP A 96 1.41 -3.82 0.58
CA ASP A 96 2.71 -4.47 0.80
C ASP A 96 2.54 -5.95 1.16
N THR A 97 1.60 -6.27 2.05
CA THR A 97 1.32 -7.66 2.46
C THR A 97 0.73 -8.47 1.31
N ALA A 98 -0.11 -7.86 0.47
CA ALA A 98 -0.64 -8.49 -0.73
C ALA A 98 0.51 -8.90 -1.67
N LEU A 99 1.45 -7.98 -1.94
CA LEU A 99 2.61 -8.28 -2.79
C LEU A 99 3.54 -9.34 -2.20
N LEU A 100 3.88 -9.23 -0.92
CA LEU A 100 4.69 -10.24 -0.22
C LEU A 100 4.05 -11.63 -0.22
N THR A 101 2.74 -11.71 -0.42
CA THR A 101 2.00 -12.97 -0.49
C THR A 101 1.90 -13.49 -1.93
N PHE A 102 1.53 -12.62 -2.87
CA PHE A 102 1.16 -13.04 -4.22
C PHE A 102 2.31 -13.02 -5.23
N LEU A 103 3.36 -12.19 -5.06
CA LEU A 103 4.51 -12.21 -5.97
C LEU A 103 5.28 -13.54 -5.94
N PRO A 104 5.63 -14.10 -4.76
CA PRO A 104 6.27 -15.42 -4.69
C PRO A 104 5.41 -16.53 -5.30
N LEU A 105 4.09 -16.47 -5.10
CA LEU A 105 3.17 -17.41 -5.70
C LEU A 105 3.15 -17.29 -7.23
N SER A 106 3.13 -16.06 -7.75
CA SER A 106 3.18 -15.82 -9.20
C SER A 106 4.48 -16.34 -9.80
N TRP A 107 5.60 -16.12 -9.12
CA TRP A 107 6.87 -16.72 -9.54
C TRP A 107 6.81 -18.25 -9.59
N PHE A 108 6.27 -18.86 -8.53
CA PHE A 108 6.12 -20.32 -8.47
C PHE A 108 5.29 -20.86 -9.64
N VAL A 109 4.15 -20.23 -9.93
CA VAL A 109 3.26 -20.60 -11.04
C VAL A 109 3.96 -20.43 -12.38
N LEU A 110 4.55 -19.24 -12.65
CA LEU A 110 5.21 -18.95 -13.93
C LEU A 110 6.44 -19.83 -14.17
N LYS A 111 7.20 -20.14 -13.13
CA LYS A 111 8.34 -21.04 -13.20
C LYS A 111 7.89 -22.49 -13.45
N GLY A 112 6.89 -22.96 -12.69
CA GLY A 112 6.38 -24.34 -12.81
C GLY A 112 5.71 -24.63 -14.15
N THR A 113 5.21 -23.59 -14.84
CA THR A 113 4.55 -23.70 -16.16
C THR A 113 5.48 -23.30 -17.33
N GLY A 114 6.77 -23.01 -17.08
CA GLY A 114 7.71 -22.58 -18.11
C GLY A 114 7.48 -21.17 -18.68
N GLN A 115 6.62 -20.36 -18.04
CA GLN A 115 6.21 -19.02 -18.51
C GLN A 115 6.99 -17.87 -17.86
N THR A 116 8.24 -18.10 -17.51
CA THR A 116 9.10 -17.11 -16.83
C THR A 116 9.32 -15.81 -17.65
N LYS A 117 9.15 -15.87 -18.98
CA LYS A 117 9.20 -14.70 -19.88
C LYS A 117 8.19 -13.61 -19.52
N HIS A 118 7.07 -13.97 -18.89
CA HIS A 118 6.01 -13.05 -18.49
C HIS A 118 6.17 -12.50 -17.07
N THR A 119 7.21 -12.91 -16.31
CA THR A 119 7.40 -12.51 -14.91
C THR A 119 7.46 -11.00 -14.71
N ALA A 120 8.21 -10.29 -15.57
CA ALA A 120 8.37 -8.84 -15.46
C ALA A 120 7.01 -8.13 -15.54
N LEU A 121 6.24 -8.37 -16.60
CA LEU A 121 4.94 -7.74 -16.80
C LEU A 121 3.95 -8.17 -15.72
N THR A 122 3.90 -9.45 -15.34
CA THR A 122 3.03 -9.95 -14.26
C THR A 122 3.30 -9.24 -12.95
N PHE A 123 4.57 -9.11 -12.55
CA PHE A 123 4.94 -8.45 -11.29
C PHE A 123 4.60 -6.95 -11.31
N ILE A 124 4.81 -6.29 -12.45
CA ILE A 124 4.45 -4.87 -12.61
C ILE A 124 2.94 -4.68 -12.52
N LEU A 125 2.15 -5.54 -13.18
CA LEU A 125 0.68 -5.46 -13.09
C LEU A 125 0.16 -5.79 -11.69
N GLN A 126 0.79 -6.73 -10.96
CA GLN A 126 0.47 -6.99 -9.57
C GLN A 126 0.84 -5.80 -8.66
N ASN A 127 1.95 -5.10 -8.94
CA ASN A 127 2.29 -3.85 -8.26
C ASN A 127 1.22 -2.77 -8.47
N CYS A 128 0.80 -2.57 -9.73
CA CYS A 128 -0.31 -1.64 -10.03
C CYS A 128 -1.61 -2.10 -9.35
N ALA A 129 -1.92 -3.40 -9.37
CA ALA A 129 -3.10 -3.96 -8.73
C ALA A 129 -3.08 -3.79 -7.20
N ALA A 130 -1.93 -3.93 -6.56
CA ALA A 130 -1.82 -3.73 -5.12
C ALA A 130 -1.97 -2.25 -4.73
N ASN A 131 -1.26 -1.35 -5.40
CA ASN A 131 -1.33 0.08 -5.10
C ASN A 131 -2.70 0.69 -5.40
N LEU A 132 -3.21 0.42 -6.63
CA LEU A 132 -4.43 1.04 -7.14
C LEU A 132 -5.70 0.25 -6.74
N GLY A 133 -5.59 -1.05 -6.45
CA GLY A 133 -6.69 -1.84 -5.90
C GLY A 133 -6.99 -1.47 -4.45
N GLY A 134 -5.95 -1.35 -3.64
CA GLY A 134 -6.08 -0.98 -2.23
C GLY A 134 -6.69 0.41 -1.99
N MET A 135 -6.75 1.29 -3.00
CA MET A 135 -7.32 2.63 -2.83
C MET A 135 -8.80 2.63 -2.47
N LEU A 136 -9.55 1.55 -2.79
CA LEU A 136 -11.00 1.51 -2.60
C LEU A 136 -11.43 1.43 -1.13
N THR A 137 -10.56 0.99 -0.24
CA THR A 137 -10.88 0.87 1.19
C THR A 137 -9.99 1.77 2.04
N PRO A 138 -10.51 2.38 3.11
CA PRO A 138 -9.73 3.30 3.93
C PRO A 138 -8.67 2.61 4.79
N PHE A 139 -8.74 1.28 4.96
CA PHE A 139 -7.84 0.52 5.84
C PHE A 139 -6.76 -0.28 5.10
N SER A 140 -6.82 -0.41 3.79
CA SER A 140 -5.86 -1.21 3.02
C SER A 140 -4.56 -0.46 2.70
N ASN A 141 -4.63 0.86 2.54
CA ASN A 141 -3.46 1.69 2.28
C ASN A 141 -3.22 2.67 3.44
N PRO A 142 -2.00 2.75 3.98
CA PRO A 142 -1.71 3.62 5.12
C PRO A 142 -2.04 5.10 4.89
N GLN A 143 -1.80 5.64 3.68
CA GLN A 143 -2.18 7.02 3.33
C GLN A 143 -3.69 7.25 3.36
N ASN A 144 -4.48 6.25 2.94
CA ASN A 144 -5.94 6.31 2.99
C ASN A 144 -6.43 6.37 4.43
N LEU A 145 -5.91 5.47 5.27
CA LEU A 145 -6.26 5.41 6.69
C LEU A 145 -5.97 6.75 7.38
N TYR A 146 -4.80 7.33 7.10
CA TYR A 146 -4.43 8.61 7.66
C TYR A 146 -5.39 9.73 7.20
N LEU A 147 -5.56 9.95 5.89
CA LEU A 147 -6.41 11.02 5.37
C LEU A 147 -7.88 10.83 5.78
N PHE A 148 -8.37 9.59 5.77
CA PHE A 148 -9.72 9.25 6.21
C PHE A 148 -9.98 9.65 7.68
N ASN A 149 -9.01 9.44 8.56
CA ASN A 149 -9.11 9.84 9.97
C ASN A 149 -8.86 11.33 10.16
N HIS A 150 -7.83 11.88 9.53
CA HIS A 150 -7.41 13.29 9.67
C HIS A 150 -8.52 14.25 9.27
N TYR A 151 -9.12 14.06 8.10
CA TYR A 151 -10.24 14.90 7.64
C TYR A 151 -11.62 14.40 8.09
N THR A 152 -11.68 13.33 8.83
CA THR A 152 -12.93 12.72 9.30
C THR A 152 -13.90 12.43 8.14
N ILE A 153 -13.38 11.96 7.00
CA ILE A 153 -14.16 11.73 5.77
C ILE A 153 -15.30 10.74 6.04
N PRO A 154 -16.55 11.04 5.65
CA PRO A 154 -17.66 10.09 5.75
C PRO A 154 -17.43 8.83 4.90
N ASN A 155 -17.87 7.65 5.37
CA ASN A 155 -17.64 6.37 4.67
C ASN A 155 -18.16 6.38 3.22
N GLY A 156 -19.37 6.90 3.00
CA GLY A 156 -19.96 6.99 1.66
C GLY A 156 -19.21 7.95 0.75
N GLU A 157 -18.77 9.07 1.28
CA GLU A 157 -18.02 10.08 0.54
C GLU A 157 -16.63 9.57 0.13
N PHE A 158 -15.91 8.88 1.03
CA PHE A 158 -14.65 8.22 0.71
C PHE A 158 -14.81 7.28 -0.49
N LEU A 159 -15.85 6.45 -0.47
CA LEU A 159 -16.13 5.52 -1.56
C LEU A 159 -16.45 6.26 -2.87
N THR A 160 -17.25 7.34 -2.81
CA THR A 160 -17.61 8.14 -3.99
C THR A 160 -16.38 8.79 -4.62
N ILE A 161 -15.44 9.31 -3.81
CA ILE A 161 -14.20 9.92 -4.28
C ILE A 161 -13.29 8.87 -4.93
N MET A 162 -13.18 7.67 -4.32
CA MET A 162 -12.19 6.67 -4.74
C MET A 162 -12.71 5.69 -5.81
N LEU A 163 -14.02 5.59 -6.03
CA LEU A 163 -14.59 4.66 -7.01
C LEU A 163 -14.19 4.98 -8.46
N PRO A 164 -14.23 6.23 -8.96
CA PRO A 164 -13.83 6.54 -10.34
C PRO A 164 -12.37 6.18 -10.65
N PRO A 165 -11.34 6.63 -9.88
CA PRO A 165 -9.97 6.26 -10.15
C PRO A 165 -9.72 4.75 -9.98
N PHE A 166 -10.42 4.08 -9.06
CA PHE A 166 -10.35 2.63 -8.89
C PHE A 166 -10.88 1.88 -10.12
N LEU A 167 -12.06 2.24 -10.64
CA LEU A 167 -12.64 1.59 -11.82
C LEU A 167 -11.76 1.78 -13.04
N LEU A 168 -11.27 2.99 -13.28
CA LEU A 168 -10.37 3.27 -14.39
C LEU A 168 -9.05 2.49 -14.26
N SER A 169 -8.46 2.47 -13.07
CA SER A 169 -7.24 1.69 -12.80
C SER A 169 -7.44 0.20 -13.06
N THR A 170 -8.56 -0.35 -12.59
CA THR A 170 -8.92 -1.75 -12.79
C THR A 170 -9.07 -2.08 -14.26
N ALA A 171 -9.77 -1.22 -15.02
CA ALA A 171 -9.94 -1.39 -16.47
C ALA A 171 -8.59 -1.37 -17.20
N LEU A 172 -7.70 -0.43 -16.87
CA LEU A 172 -6.35 -0.36 -17.44
C LEU A 172 -5.51 -1.60 -17.10
N ILE A 173 -5.54 -2.06 -15.84
CA ILE A 173 -4.82 -3.27 -15.41
C ILE A 173 -5.30 -4.49 -16.21
N LEU A 174 -6.62 -4.68 -16.31
CA LEU A 174 -7.20 -5.80 -17.06
C LEU A 174 -6.89 -5.70 -18.55
N ALA A 175 -6.92 -4.49 -19.14
CA ALA A 175 -6.51 -4.27 -20.53
C ALA A 175 -5.05 -4.67 -20.75
N CYS A 176 -4.13 -4.32 -19.84
CA CYS A 176 -2.73 -4.73 -19.92
C CYS A 176 -2.56 -6.26 -19.79
N CYS A 177 -3.42 -6.96 -19.06
CA CYS A 177 -3.40 -8.43 -19.02
C CYS A 177 -3.67 -9.05 -20.40
N LEU A 178 -4.37 -8.37 -21.31
CA LEU A 178 -4.60 -8.86 -22.68
C LEU A 178 -3.33 -8.93 -23.52
N LEU A 179 -2.26 -8.23 -23.12
CA LEU A 179 -0.92 -8.31 -23.79
C LEU A 179 -0.26 -9.67 -23.58
N ILE A 180 -0.68 -10.46 -22.59
CA ILE A 180 -0.18 -11.83 -22.38
C ILE A 180 -0.81 -12.76 -23.42
N PRO A 181 -0.02 -13.60 -24.13
CA PRO A 181 -0.55 -14.52 -25.14
C PRO A 181 -1.38 -15.65 -24.49
N ARG A 182 -2.28 -16.27 -25.28
CA ARG A 182 -3.11 -17.41 -24.86
C ARG A 182 -2.37 -18.75 -25.07
N GLU A 183 -1.21 -18.90 -24.45
CA GLU A 183 -0.47 -20.16 -24.45
C GLU A 183 -1.09 -21.14 -23.45
N THR A 184 -1.24 -22.40 -23.82
CA THR A 184 -1.79 -23.45 -22.93
C THR A 184 -0.85 -23.72 -21.75
N LEU A 185 -1.42 -23.94 -20.59
CA LEU A 185 -0.70 -24.23 -19.35
C LEU A 185 -1.20 -25.49 -18.66
N THR A 186 -0.26 -26.21 -18.07
CA THR A 186 -0.57 -27.24 -17.07
C THR A 186 0.01 -26.78 -15.74
N VAL A 187 -0.87 -26.39 -14.80
CA VAL A 187 -0.45 -25.88 -13.49
C VAL A 187 -0.15 -27.04 -12.56
N PRO A 188 1.04 -27.10 -11.92
CA PRO A 188 1.36 -28.16 -10.96
C PRO A 188 0.41 -28.13 -9.77
N ALA A 189 -0.03 -29.31 -9.33
CA ALA A 189 -0.83 -29.45 -8.13
C ALA A 189 0.05 -29.23 -6.89
N GLN A 190 -0.22 -28.19 -6.11
CA GLN A 190 0.37 -28.02 -4.79
C GLN A 190 -0.76 -27.80 -3.79
N GLU A 191 -0.75 -28.52 -2.68
CA GLU A 191 -1.69 -28.32 -1.60
C GLU A 191 -1.04 -27.49 -0.51
N THR A 192 -1.68 -26.38 -0.15
CA THR A 192 -1.27 -25.57 1.00
C THR A 192 -2.16 -25.93 2.16
N PRO A 193 -1.62 -26.44 3.27
CA PRO A 193 -2.42 -26.72 4.46
C PRO A 193 -2.98 -25.41 5.02
N VAL A 194 -4.26 -25.42 5.37
CA VAL A 194 -4.96 -24.24 5.91
C VAL A 194 -5.64 -24.61 7.22
N ASP A 195 -5.37 -23.84 8.23
CA ASP A 195 -6.07 -23.93 9.51
C ASP A 195 -7.40 -23.15 9.45
N LYS A 196 -8.48 -23.84 9.11
CA LYS A 196 -9.82 -23.26 8.98
C LYS A 196 -10.27 -22.52 10.25
N ARG A 197 -9.95 -23.04 11.43
CA ARG A 197 -10.33 -22.44 12.71
C ARG A 197 -9.64 -21.09 12.89
N ARG A 198 -8.33 -21.02 12.63
CA ARG A 198 -7.57 -19.77 12.69
C ARG A 198 -8.07 -18.76 11.65
N CYS A 199 -8.38 -19.21 10.43
CA CYS A 199 -8.93 -18.32 9.40
C CYS A 199 -10.24 -17.66 9.84
N ILE A 200 -11.16 -18.41 10.47
CA ILE A 200 -12.43 -17.85 10.97
C ILE A 200 -12.16 -16.84 12.10
N VAL A 201 -11.35 -17.21 13.09
CA VAL A 201 -11.05 -16.34 14.23
C VAL A 201 -10.38 -15.05 13.78
N TYR A 202 -9.36 -15.15 12.94
CA TYR A 202 -8.65 -13.95 12.42
C TYR A 202 -9.51 -13.15 11.44
N GLY A 203 -10.43 -13.79 10.73
CA GLY A 203 -11.45 -13.12 9.93
C GLY A 203 -12.39 -12.27 10.78
N VAL A 204 -12.84 -12.77 11.93
CA VAL A 204 -13.64 -11.99 12.89
C VAL A 204 -12.82 -10.80 13.44
N LEU A 205 -11.56 -11.02 13.81
CA LEU A 205 -10.68 -9.95 14.26
C LEU A 205 -10.44 -8.89 13.15
N PHE A 206 -10.36 -9.32 11.88
CA PHE A 206 -10.28 -8.41 10.75
C PHE A 206 -11.55 -7.57 10.58
N CYS A 207 -12.72 -8.19 10.68
CA CYS A 207 -13.99 -7.46 10.66
C CYS A 207 -14.07 -6.46 11.82
N THR A 208 -13.57 -6.82 13.01
CA THR A 208 -13.49 -5.91 14.16
C THR A 208 -12.56 -4.73 13.88
N ALA A 209 -11.38 -4.98 13.30
CA ALA A 209 -10.43 -3.93 12.93
C ALA A 209 -11.01 -3.00 11.83
N ALA A 210 -11.68 -3.57 10.83
CA ALA A 210 -12.36 -2.80 9.79
C ALA A 210 -13.50 -1.95 10.37
N ALA A 211 -14.33 -2.51 11.26
CA ALA A 211 -15.40 -1.78 11.94
C ALA A 211 -14.85 -0.63 12.80
N MET A 212 -13.69 -0.81 13.42
CA MET A 212 -12.98 0.24 14.16
C MET A 212 -12.56 1.40 13.23
N VAL A 213 -11.98 1.10 12.07
CA VAL A 213 -11.59 2.12 11.08
C VAL A 213 -12.83 2.84 10.56
N LEU A 214 -13.90 2.11 10.22
CA LEU A 214 -15.17 2.64 9.74
C LEU A 214 -16.01 3.34 10.84
N ARG A 215 -15.44 3.50 12.04
CA ARG A 215 -16.05 4.21 13.18
C ARG A 215 -17.28 3.51 13.78
N GLY A 216 -17.49 2.25 13.48
CA GLY A 216 -18.53 1.41 14.12
C GLY A 216 -18.16 1.00 15.55
N ILE A 217 -16.87 1.00 15.89
CA ILE A 217 -16.35 0.66 17.23
C ILE A 217 -15.34 1.74 17.65
N PRO A 218 -15.36 2.22 18.90
CA PRO A 218 -14.34 3.13 19.42
C PRO A 218 -12.92 2.53 19.28
N TYR A 219 -11.97 3.32 18.80
CA TYR A 219 -10.62 2.83 18.48
C TYR A 219 -9.89 2.24 19.70
N TRP A 220 -10.06 2.78 20.89
CA TRP A 220 -9.46 2.28 22.13
C TRP A 220 -10.02 0.90 22.54
N LEU A 221 -11.33 0.67 22.30
CA LEU A 221 -11.97 -0.63 22.57
C LEU A 221 -11.49 -1.69 21.57
N GLY A 222 -11.45 -1.35 20.28
CA GLY A 222 -10.92 -2.23 19.24
C GLY A 222 -9.45 -2.57 19.47
N LEU A 223 -8.62 -1.57 19.84
CA LEU A 223 -7.22 -1.78 20.20
C LEU A 223 -7.06 -2.76 21.36
N ALA A 224 -7.80 -2.55 22.44
CA ALA A 224 -7.75 -3.44 23.60
C ALA A 224 -8.20 -4.86 23.27
N ALA A 225 -9.34 -5.01 22.58
CA ALA A 225 -9.91 -6.31 22.22
C ALA A 225 -8.99 -7.11 21.28
N ILE A 226 -8.49 -6.49 20.19
CA ILE A 226 -7.62 -7.14 19.22
C ILE A 226 -6.29 -7.51 19.86
N THR A 227 -5.68 -6.60 20.63
CA THR A 227 -4.41 -6.86 21.30
C THR A 227 -4.55 -7.99 22.31
N ALA A 228 -5.59 -7.98 23.16
CA ALA A 228 -5.85 -9.05 24.13
C ALA A 228 -6.09 -10.41 23.44
N ALA A 229 -6.90 -10.42 22.37
CA ALA A 229 -7.15 -11.62 21.60
C ALA A 229 -5.87 -12.21 21.00
N LEU A 230 -5.03 -11.38 20.35
CA LEU A 230 -3.79 -11.84 19.74
C LEU A 230 -2.71 -12.21 20.78
N LEU A 231 -2.69 -11.58 21.95
CA LEU A 231 -1.81 -11.99 23.06
C LEU A 231 -2.10 -13.43 23.52
N VAL A 232 -3.35 -13.84 23.48
CA VAL A 232 -3.77 -15.20 23.87
C VAL A 232 -3.64 -16.19 22.72
N LEU A 233 -4.08 -15.80 21.52
CA LEU A 233 -4.22 -16.70 20.38
C LEU A 233 -2.97 -16.83 19.54
N ASP A 234 -2.25 -15.70 19.32
CA ASP A 234 -1.09 -15.66 18.44
C ASP A 234 -0.15 -14.47 18.75
N ARG A 235 0.67 -14.62 19.78
CA ARG A 235 1.67 -13.61 20.15
C ARG A 235 2.68 -13.32 19.03
N ARG A 236 2.90 -14.29 18.12
CA ARG A 236 3.83 -14.12 17.00
C ARG A 236 3.32 -13.10 15.99
N ALA A 237 1.99 -12.99 15.83
CA ALA A 237 1.40 -11.98 14.98
C ALA A 237 1.71 -10.55 15.47
N LEU A 238 1.70 -10.32 16.79
CA LEU A 238 2.07 -9.02 17.37
C LEU A 238 3.56 -8.70 17.18
N LEU A 239 4.42 -9.71 17.29
CA LEU A 239 5.87 -9.54 17.03
C LEU A 239 6.16 -9.33 15.53
N GLY A 240 5.32 -9.90 14.66
CA GLY A 240 5.42 -9.79 13.21
C GLY A 240 4.81 -8.52 12.61
N VAL A 241 4.26 -7.62 13.44
CA VAL A 241 3.79 -6.29 12.99
C VAL A 241 4.94 -5.51 12.37
N ASP A 242 4.69 -4.78 11.31
CA ASP A 242 5.66 -3.86 10.74
C ASP A 242 5.83 -2.61 11.64
N TRP A 243 6.64 -2.79 12.69
CA TRP A 243 6.99 -1.72 13.62
C TRP A 243 7.76 -0.58 12.93
N GLY A 244 8.48 -0.90 11.84
CA GLY A 244 9.17 0.10 11.04
C GLY A 244 8.20 1.09 10.41
N LEU A 245 7.06 0.61 9.91
CA LEU A 245 6.01 1.45 9.37
C LEU A 245 5.39 2.36 10.45
N LEU A 246 5.10 1.86 11.64
CA LEU A 246 4.57 2.66 12.75
C LEU A 246 5.56 3.76 13.20
N VAL A 247 6.84 3.43 13.32
CA VAL A 247 7.91 4.42 13.61
C VAL A 247 8.00 5.46 12.50
N THR A 248 7.89 5.03 11.24
CA THR A 248 7.88 5.93 10.07
C THR A 248 6.73 6.93 10.15
N PHE A 249 5.52 6.49 10.50
CA PHE A 249 4.36 7.37 10.69
C PHE A 249 4.59 8.38 11.81
N ALA A 250 5.03 7.93 12.98
CA ALA A 250 5.32 8.82 14.12
C ALA A 250 6.38 9.87 13.75
N ALA A 251 7.45 9.46 13.05
CA ALA A 251 8.49 10.38 12.59
C ALA A 251 7.97 11.38 11.55
N PHE A 252 7.12 10.93 10.61
CA PHE A 252 6.51 11.85 9.62
C PHE A 252 5.48 12.78 10.24
N PHE A 253 4.77 12.39 11.28
CA PHE A 253 3.92 13.32 12.03
C PHE A 253 4.75 14.45 12.64
N THR A 254 5.89 14.13 13.26
CA THR A 254 6.82 15.13 13.77
C THR A 254 7.38 16.01 12.66
N PHE A 255 7.89 15.39 11.59
CA PHE A 255 8.42 16.11 10.44
C PHE A 255 7.40 17.09 9.84
N SER A 256 6.20 16.61 9.54
CA SER A 256 5.14 17.42 8.89
C SER A 256 4.61 18.52 9.81
N GLY A 257 4.44 18.22 11.11
CA GLY A 257 4.05 19.23 12.10
C GLY A 257 5.09 20.36 12.21
N ASN A 258 6.38 20.03 12.20
CA ASN A 258 7.45 21.01 12.19
C ASN A 258 7.46 21.83 10.87
N MET A 259 7.32 21.16 9.72
CA MET A 259 7.27 21.84 8.40
C MET A 259 6.10 22.82 8.32
N ALA A 260 4.96 22.50 8.92
CA ALA A 260 3.80 23.39 8.98
C ALA A 260 4.05 24.67 9.81
N ARG A 261 5.04 24.67 10.71
CA ARG A 261 5.43 25.82 11.55
C ARG A 261 6.54 26.69 10.93
N ILE A 262 7.18 26.24 9.85
CA ILE A 262 8.23 26.98 9.13
C ILE A 262 7.58 27.82 8.05
N GLU A 263 7.51 29.16 8.24
CA GLU A 263 6.76 30.06 7.36
C GLU A 263 7.19 30.03 5.87
N PRO A 264 8.47 29.99 5.48
CA PRO A 264 8.85 29.83 4.08
C PRO A 264 8.32 28.53 3.46
N VAL A 265 8.29 27.43 4.20
CA VAL A 265 7.77 26.13 3.77
C VAL A 265 6.26 26.21 3.57
N ARG A 266 5.57 26.79 4.52
CA ARG A 266 4.12 27.01 4.48
C ARG A 266 3.70 27.83 3.27
N THR A 267 4.40 28.92 3.00
CA THR A 267 4.15 29.77 1.83
C THR A 267 4.38 28.99 0.54
N LEU A 268 5.49 28.26 0.44
CA LEU A 268 5.81 27.44 -0.73
C LEU A 268 4.72 26.41 -1.03
N PHE A 269 4.32 25.60 -0.01
CA PHE A 269 3.32 24.55 -0.23
C PHE A 269 1.94 25.13 -0.53
N ARG A 270 1.54 26.24 0.08
CA ARG A 270 0.29 26.93 -0.27
C ARG A 270 0.29 27.41 -1.72
N GLN A 271 1.39 27.98 -2.20
CA GLN A 271 1.52 28.41 -3.59
C GLN A 271 1.48 27.21 -4.55
N LEU A 272 2.18 26.11 -4.24
CA LEU A 272 2.15 24.91 -5.06
C LEU A 272 0.74 24.30 -5.13
N LEU A 273 0.07 24.16 -3.99
CA LEU A 273 -1.27 23.59 -3.89
C LEU A 273 -2.35 24.47 -4.53
N ALA A 274 -2.14 25.76 -4.67
CA ALA A 274 -3.01 26.66 -5.43
C ALA A 274 -3.11 26.29 -6.93
N HIS A 275 -2.13 25.54 -7.48
CA HIS A 275 -2.16 25.02 -8.85
C HIS A 275 -2.91 23.67 -8.96
N GLY A 276 -3.50 23.18 -7.85
CA GLY A 276 -4.28 21.94 -7.76
C GLY A 276 -3.64 20.91 -6.83
N ALA A 277 -4.38 20.50 -5.81
CA ALA A 277 -3.87 19.57 -4.80
C ALA A 277 -3.55 18.18 -5.38
N MET A 278 -4.35 17.68 -6.33
CA MET A 278 -4.16 16.35 -6.92
C MET A 278 -2.84 16.21 -7.70
N PRO A 279 -2.49 17.06 -8.69
CA PRO A 279 -1.21 16.93 -9.39
C PRO A 279 -0.02 17.16 -8.48
N VAL A 280 -0.10 18.11 -7.54
CA VAL A 280 0.98 18.34 -6.56
C VAL A 280 1.18 17.11 -5.68
N ALA A 281 0.12 16.49 -5.20
CA ALA A 281 0.20 15.27 -4.40
C ALA A 281 0.79 14.09 -5.19
N ALA A 282 0.35 13.90 -6.43
CA ALA A 282 0.87 12.86 -7.32
C ALA A 282 2.37 13.05 -7.59
N LEU A 283 2.82 14.29 -7.89
CA LEU A 283 4.23 14.59 -8.14
C LEU A 283 5.09 14.50 -6.87
N THR A 284 4.59 15.00 -5.74
CA THR A 284 5.29 14.90 -4.45
C THR A 284 5.52 13.43 -4.07
N SER A 285 4.54 12.56 -4.35
CA SER A 285 4.66 11.12 -4.12
C SER A 285 5.81 10.48 -4.90
N GLN A 286 6.18 11.03 -6.07
CA GLN A 286 7.32 10.51 -6.85
C GLN A 286 8.67 10.73 -6.17
N VAL A 287 8.76 11.69 -5.26
CA VAL A 287 10.01 12.09 -4.59
C VAL A 287 10.12 11.50 -3.19
N ILE A 288 9.06 11.65 -2.38
CA ILE A 288 9.08 11.27 -0.96
C ILE A 288 8.19 10.08 -0.61
N SER A 289 7.56 9.42 -1.60
CA SER A 289 6.56 8.38 -1.43
C SER A 289 5.16 8.91 -1.05
N ASN A 290 4.12 8.13 -1.39
CA ASN A 290 2.73 8.53 -1.23
C ASN A 290 2.29 8.73 0.22
N VAL A 291 2.77 7.91 1.16
CA VAL A 291 2.41 8.04 2.58
C VAL A 291 2.98 9.33 3.21
N PRO A 292 4.29 9.62 3.09
CA PRO A 292 4.84 10.91 3.53
C PRO A 292 4.19 12.11 2.84
N ALA A 293 3.91 12.00 1.53
CA ALA A 293 3.24 13.06 0.79
C ALA A 293 1.85 13.35 1.36
N ALA A 294 1.06 12.32 1.70
CA ALA A 294 -0.24 12.47 2.34
C ALA A 294 -0.14 13.22 3.67
N ILE A 295 0.79 12.81 4.55
CA ILE A 295 0.97 13.42 5.89
C ILE A 295 1.48 14.86 5.78
N LEU A 296 2.41 15.13 4.85
CA LEU A 296 2.97 16.46 4.67
C LEU A 296 1.95 17.43 4.09
N LEU A 297 1.33 17.06 2.97
CA LEU A 297 0.46 17.98 2.22
C LEU A 297 -0.86 18.26 2.93
N SER A 298 -1.36 17.33 3.77
CA SER A 298 -2.56 17.55 4.58
C SER A 298 -2.42 18.70 5.58
N GLN A 299 -1.20 19.14 5.87
CA GLN A 299 -0.97 20.29 6.75
C GLN A 299 -1.19 21.65 6.03
N PHE A 300 -1.37 21.65 4.70
CA PHE A 300 -1.37 22.86 3.88
C PHE A 300 -2.60 23.01 2.98
N THR A 301 -3.50 22.01 2.93
CA THR A 301 -4.72 22.06 2.11
C THR A 301 -5.89 21.39 2.81
N ASP A 302 -7.08 21.93 2.62
CA ASP A 302 -8.35 21.32 3.03
C ASP A 302 -9.04 20.59 1.87
N ASP A 303 -8.47 20.62 0.66
CA ASP A 303 -8.95 19.88 -0.51
C ASP A 303 -8.53 18.41 -0.41
N TYR A 304 -9.14 17.72 0.57
CA TYR A 304 -8.87 16.30 0.80
C TYR A 304 -9.33 15.38 -0.34
N PRO A 305 -10.39 15.66 -1.13
CA PRO A 305 -10.73 14.80 -2.26
C PRO A 305 -9.60 14.77 -3.30
N ALA A 306 -9.09 15.92 -3.71
CA ALA A 306 -7.98 16.01 -4.64
C ALA A 306 -6.68 15.43 -4.06
N LEU A 307 -6.39 15.69 -2.77
CA LEU A 307 -5.24 15.12 -2.08
C LEU A 307 -5.32 13.60 -2.02
N LEU A 308 -6.48 13.04 -1.63
CA LEU A 308 -6.70 11.61 -1.50
C LEU A 308 -6.52 10.88 -2.85
N VAL A 309 -7.12 11.40 -3.92
CA VAL A 309 -6.92 10.86 -5.28
C VAL A 309 -5.45 10.99 -5.69
N GLY A 310 -4.85 12.16 -5.51
CA GLY A 310 -3.48 12.47 -5.93
C GLY A 310 -2.43 11.55 -5.30
N VAL A 311 -2.47 11.28 -3.99
CA VAL A 311 -1.51 10.38 -3.33
C VAL A 311 -1.71 8.93 -3.69
N ASN A 312 -2.94 8.50 -4.03
CA ASN A 312 -3.20 7.12 -4.43
C ASN A 312 -2.73 6.85 -5.86
N ILE A 313 -3.10 7.68 -6.84
CA ILE A 313 -2.57 7.56 -8.20
C ILE A 313 -1.07 7.83 -8.24
N GLY A 314 -0.58 8.73 -7.38
CA GLY A 314 0.84 9.02 -7.18
C GLY A 314 1.66 7.84 -6.66
N GLY A 315 1.04 6.81 -6.10
CA GLY A 315 1.72 5.55 -5.77
C GLY A 315 2.21 4.76 -7.00
N ALA A 316 1.66 5.06 -8.19
CA ALA A 316 2.22 4.65 -9.47
C ALA A 316 3.30 5.67 -9.92
N GLY A 317 4.29 5.22 -10.71
CA GLY A 317 5.37 6.07 -11.24
C GLY A 317 6.74 5.55 -10.85
N THR A 318 7.49 6.30 -10.04
CA THR A 318 8.85 5.89 -9.61
C THR A 318 8.84 4.71 -8.66
N LEU A 319 9.98 4.03 -8.50
CA LEU A 319 10.14 2.99 -7.48
C LEU A 319 10.01 3.54 -6.05
N VAL A 320 10.29 4.81 -5.85
CA VAL A 320 10.22 5.48 -4.54
C VAL A 320 8.79 5.90 -4.20
N ALA A 321 7.92 6.04 -5.20
CA ALA A 321 6.55 6.50 -5.03
C ALA A 321 5.73 5.62 -4.07
N SER A 322 6.07 4.34 -3.95
CA SER A 322 5.43 3.41 -3.03
C SER A 322 6.40 2.34 -2.53
N LEU A 323 6.28 1.93 -1.26
CA LEU A 323 7.02 0.79 -0.71
C LEU A 323 6.69 -0.50 -1.47
N ALA A 324 5.46 -0.66 -1.92
CA ALA A 324 5.02 -1.76 -2.77
C ALA A 324 5.88 -1.91 -4.04
N SER A 325 6.27 -0.81 -4.67
CA SER A 325 7.14 -0.80 -5.85
C SER A 325 8.54 -1.33 -5.53
N LEU A 326 9.09 -0.97 -4.37
CA LEU A 326 10.39 -1.49 -3.91
C LEU A 326 10.32 -2.98 -3.57
N ILE A 327 9.22 -3.46 -2.98
CA ILE A 327 8.98 -4.89 -2.71
C ILE A 327 8.96 -5.65 -4.04
N THR A 328 8.22 -5.15 -5.01
CA THR A 328 8.11 -5.77 -6.35
C THR A 328 9.48 -5.85 -7.04
N PHE A 329 10.25 -4.76 -7.01
CA PHE A 329 11.60 -4.73 -7.57
C PHE A 329 12.53 -5.73 -6.89
N ARG A 330 12.53 -5.79 -5.55
CA ARG A 330 13.34 -6.73 -4.78
C ARG A 330 12.97 -8.18 -5.09
N GLU A 331 11.68 -8.49 -5.14
CA GLU A 331 11.23 -9.86 -5.43
C GLU A 331 11.57 -10.26 -6.87
N TYR A 332 11.46 -9.35 -7.85
CA TYR A 332 11.89 -9.62 -9.22
C TYR A 332 13.38 -9.92 -9.32
N THR A 333 14.23 -9.05 -8.75
CA THR A 333 15.70 -9.17 -8.82
C THR A 333 16.24 -10.40 -8.07
N LYS A 334 15.51 -10.89 -7.08
CA LYS A 334 15.81 -12.15 -6.38
C LYS A 334 15.70 -13.36 -7.30
N HIS A 335 14.77 -13.35 -8.24
CA HIS A 335 14.46 -14.49 -9.10
C HIS A 335 15.04 -14.37 -10.50
N VAL A 336 15.12 -13.16 -11.07
CA VAL A 336 15.57 -12.92 -12.44
C VAL A 336 16.84 -12.08 -12.42
N LYS A 337 17.98 -12.72 -12.63
CA LYS A 337 19.30 -12.05 -12.65
C LYS A 337 19.64 -11.53 -14.05
N GLY A 338 20.38 -10.41 -14.09
CA GLY A 338 20.92 -9.86 -15.35
C GLY A 338 19.92 -9.06 -16.20
N GLN A 339 18.65 -8.97 -15.81
CA GLN A 339 17.62 -8.23 -16.55
C GLN A 339 17.07 -6.98 -15.80
N THR A 340 17.80 -6.51 -14.82
CA THR A 340 17.36 -5.38 -13.96
C THR A 340 17.06 -4.12 -14.77
N GLY A 341 17.93 -3.74 -15.72
CA GLY A 341 17.71 -2.55 -16.56
C GLY A 341 16.44 -2.66 -17.42
N ARG A 342 16.20 -3.85 -18.01
CA ARG A 342 14.99 -4.10 -18.81
C ARG A 342 13.72 -4.04 -17.95
N PHE A 343 13.79 -4.60 -16.73
CA PHE A 343 12.69 -4.52 -15.78
C PHE A 343 12.39 -3.07 -15.40
N LEU A 344 13.42 -2.28 -15.05
CA LEU A 344 13.26 -0.88 -14.69
C LEU A 344 12.66 -0.04 -15.83
N ALA A 345 13.12 -0.27 -17.07
CA ALA A 345 12.55 0.42 -18.23
C ALA A 345 11.06 0.07 -18.43
N LEU A 346 10.71 -1.23 -18.36
CA LEU A 346 9.31 -1.67 -18.48
C LEU A 346 8.46 -1.17 -17.29
N PHE A 347 8.98 -1.26 -16.07
CA PHE A 347 8.32 -0.76 -14.87
C PHE A 347 8.03 0.74 -15.00
N SER A 348 9.01 1.54 -15.38
CA SER A 348 8.83 2.98 -15.56
C SER A 348 7.82 3.28 -16.67
N ALA A 349 7.92 2.61 -17.83
CA ALA A 349 6.99 2.84 -18.93
C ALA A 349 5.54 2.54 -18.54
N VAL A 350 5.29 1.41 -17.88
CA VAL A 350 3.95 1.02 -17.44
C VAL A 350 3.46 1.94 -16.31
N SER A 351 4.26 2.14 -15.26
CA SER A 351 3.86 2.89 -14.07
C SER A 351 3.62 4.37 -14.38
N PHE A 352 4.49 5.02 -15.16
CA PHE A 352 4.26 6.40 -15.61
C PHE A 352 3.11 6.51 -16.63
N GLY A 353 2.90 5.48 -17.46
CA GLY A 353 1.73 5.39 -18.33
C GLY A 353 0.43 5.39 -17.52
N PHE A 354 0.34 4.56 -16.47
CA PHE A 354 -0.79 4.57 -15.54
C PHE A 354 -0.95 5.92 -14.84
N LEU A 355 0.13 6.49 -14.31
CA LEU A 355 0.11 7.79 -13.65
C LEU A 355 -0.42 8.88 -14.59
N ALA A 356 0.09 8.96 -15.81
CA ALA A 356 -0.32 9.97 -16.78
C ALA A 356 -1.80 9.86 -17.17
N VAL A 357 -2.27 8.64 -17.48
CA VAL A 357 -3.67 8.40 -17.85
C VAL A 357 -4.60 8.70 -16.70
N LEU A 358 -4.28 8.22 -15.50
CA LEU A 358 -5.10 8.46 -14.31
C LEU A 358 -5.12 9.93 -13.92
N LEU A 359 -3.97 10.61 -13.95
CA LEU A 359 -3.88 12.03 -13.63
C LEU A 359 -4.70 12.86 -14.61
N ALA A 360 -4.57 12.63 -15.93
CA ALA A 360 -5.33 13.34 -16.94
C ALA A 360 -6.84 13.11 -16.81
N ALA A 361 -7.27 11.84 -16.65
CA ALA A 361 -8.67 11.50 -16.52
C ALA A 361 -9.28 12.08 -15.24
N MET A 362 -8.58 12.01 -14.10
CA MET A 362 -9.11 12.53 -12.83
C MET A 362 -9.08 14.06 -12.79
N THR A 363 -8.12 14.72 -13.44
CA THR A 363 -8.15 16.18 -13.59
C THR A 363 -9.39 16.64 -14.34
N PHE A 364 -9.78 15.91 -15.39
CA PHE A 364 -11.02 16.20 -16.13
C PHE A 364 -12.29 15.86 -15.33
N TRP A 365 -12.27 14.78 -14.56
CA TRP A 365 -13.44 14.33 -13.77
C TRP A 365 -13.75 15.22 -12.56
N MET A 366 -12.74 15.84 -11.95
CA MET A 366 -12.85 16.63 -10.71
C MET A 366 -13.06 18.13 -10.98
N GLN A 367 -13.06 18.57 -12.24
CA GLN A 367 -13.47 19.90 -12.66
C GLN A 367 -14.99 20.02 -12.73
#